data_54b244642c46d8e1686dedae3e416bef
#
_entry.id   54b244642c46d8e1686dedae3e416bef
#
_cell.length_a   1.000
_cell.length_b   1.000
_cell.length_c   1.000
_cell.angle_alpha   90.00
_cell.angle_beta   90.00
_cell.angle_gamma   90.00
#
_symmetry.space_group_name_H-M   'P 1'
#
loop_
_entity.id
_entity.type
_entity.pdbx_description
1 polymer ?
#
loop_
_entity_poly.entity_id
_entity_poly.type
_entity_poly.pdbx_seq_one_letter_code
_entity_poly.pdbx_strand_id
1 'polypeptide(L)'
;MGSRLSVIALIAWAALAAEPRDTVLDVCNTVQNGVTRHWNDGQLAKALHKLKLVEHLDQHVLEELESRFDGPKTSEELQRLHDESDTLKEATDLPNFPAPAPAPDYADRRHILIEAGKNAINYATTMPDFICAQTVRRYESWNGKPSWDLKDTLVIKLSYFDRVENYQLNTVNGHPTRLTYENLSGAITEGEFVSMLINAFDSHAEFWWDHWTLLRNRPAHVFRFQVKQKDSHYRMEFGMEGLTRQSAVAGQHGFVYVDRETNRIVRVIAEADTLPPDFPVQSARTVLDYGFIDISGQKFLLPLHADNRMGTIQLKTRNVIDFSAYRKFAGESTITYEALPDDPAKEKDKPPPVKK
;
A
#
# COMPACT_ATOMS: atom_id res chain seq x y z
N MET A 1 51.15 58.02 7.83
CA MET A 1 49.86 57.73 7.15
C MET A 1 49.75 56.24 7.04
N GLY A 2 49.09 55.59 7.98
CA GLY A 2 48.92 54.14 8.02
C GLY A 2 47.44 53.77 7.80
N SER A 3 47.22 53.08 6.69
CA SER A 3 45.93 52.54 6.31
C SER A 3 45.65 51.25 7.09
N ARG A 4 44.59 51.22 7.91
CA ARG A 4 44.10 49.97 8.55
C ARG A 4 43.06 49.32 7.64
N LEU A 5 43.40 48.15 7.07
CA LEU A 5 42.46 47.24 6.41
C LEU A 5 41.69 46.48 7.48
N SER A 6 40.39 46.73 7.61
CA SER A 6 39.47 45.90 8.40
C SER A 6 39.03 44.73 7.55
N VAL A 7 39.40 43.52 7.98
CA VAL A 7 38.89 42.26 7.43
C VAL A 7 37.55 41.96 8.13
N ILE A 8 36.45 42.05 7.37
CA ILE A 8 35.14 41.58 7.78
C ILE A 8 35.08 40.08 7.54
N ALA A 9 35.12 39.30 8.61
CA ALA A 9 34.88 37.86 8.56
C ALA A 9 33.36 37.63 8.43
N LEU A 10 32.92 37.20 7.25
CA LEU A 10 31.58 36.67 7.03
C LEU A 10 31.51 35.25 7.67
N ILE A 11 30.87 35.15 8.82
CA ILE A 11 30.50 33.87 9.42
C ILE A 11 29.23 33.38 8.68
N ALA A 12 29.44 32.45 7.74
CA ALA A 12 28.34 31.71 7.14
C ALA A 12 27.79 30.74 8.21
N TRP A 13 26.59 31.05 8.69
CA TRP A 13 25.81 30.09 9.47
C TRP A 13 25.31 29.00 8.49
N ALA A 14 26.01 27.86 8.45
CA ALA A 14 25.44 26.65 7.91
C ALA A 14 24.28 26.26 8.85
N ALA A 15 23.06 26.34 8.36
CA ALA A 15 21.93 25.72 9.03
C ALA A 15 22.20 24.21 9.09
N LEU A 16 22.65 23.70 10.22
CA LEU A 16 22.67 22.28 10.51
C LEU A 16 21.22 21.80 10.40
N ALA A 17 20.91 21.03 9.37
CA ALA A 17 19.69 20.26 9.36
C ALA A 17 19.69 19.43 10.65
N ALA A 18 18.67 19.59 11.48
CA ALA A 18 18.58 18.84 12.73
C ALA A 18 18.60 17.34 12.37
N GLU A 19 19.53 16.62 12.98
CA GLU A 19 19.61 15.17 12.84
C GLU A 19 18.31 14.52 13.32
N PRO A 20 17.92 13.37 12.76
CA PRO A 20 16.75 12.62 13.20
C PRO A 20 16.87 12.32 14.70
N ARG A 21 15.79 12.52 15.45
CA ARG A 21 15.80 12.40 16.93
C ARG A 21 14.58 11.70 17.47
N ASP A 22 13.60 11.44 16.61
CA ASP A 22 12.31 10.94 17.05
C ASP A 22 12.37 9.41 17.15
N THR A 23 11.78 8.87 18.22
CA THR A 23 11.65 7.45 18.47
C THR A 23 10.30 6.93 17.99
N VAL A 24 10.12 5.62 17.93
CA VAL A 24 8.79 5.01 17.68
C VAL A 24 7.83 5.38 18.80
N LEU A 25 8.29 5.53 20.03
CA LEU A 25 7.47 6.01 21.14
C LEU A 25 6.93 7.43 20.90
N ASP A 26 7.70 8.32 20.24
CA ASP A 26 7.23 9.67 19.87
C ASP A 26 6.12 9.60 18.81
N VAL A 27 6.18 8.66 17.88
CA VAL A 27 5.08 8.41 16.93
C VAL A 27 3.83 7.96 17.68
N CYS A 28 3.96 6.97 18.57
CA CYS A 28 2.86 6.48 19.41
C CYS A 28 2.21 7.59 20.23
N ASN A 29 3.02 8.41 20.86
CA ASN A 29 2.56 9.57 21.65
C ASN A 29 1.86 10.61 20.77
N THR A 30 2.34 10.85 19.56
CA THR A 30 1.74 11.80 18.62
C THR A 30 0.36 11.31 18.18
N VAL A 31 0.20 10.04 17.85
CA VAL A 31 -1.10 9.45 17.51
C VAL A 31 -2.04 9.50 18.72
N GLN A 32 -1.58 9.10 19.91
CA GLN A 32 -2.38 9.15 21.13
C GLN A 32 -2.85 10.57 21.47
N ASN A 33 -2.00 11.56 21.29
CA ASN A 33 -2.35 12.97 21.46
C ASN A 33 -3.40 13.42 20.43
N GLY A 34 -3.28 12.99 19.18
CA GLY A 34 -4.26 13.24 18.13
C GLY A 34 -5.64 12.71 18.48
N VAL A 35 -5.71 11.45 18.94
CA VAL A 35 -6.94 10.81 19.40
C VAL A 35 -7.54 11.57 20.60
N THR A 36 -6.75 11.82 21.65
CA THR A 36 -7.20 12.48 22.89
C THR A 36 -7.68 13.91 22.65
N ARG A 37 -7.04 14.63 21.74
CA ARG A 37 -7.39 16.03 21.40
C ARG A 37 -8.38 16.15 20.26
N HIS A 38 -8.92 15.02 19.76
CA HIS A 38 -9.86 14.98 18.63
C HIS A 38 -9.35 15.72 17.37
N TRP A 39 -8.07 15.53 17.04
CA TRP A 39 -7.53 16.12 15.82
C TRP A 39 -8.22 15.49 14.60
N ASN A 40 -8.38 16.30 13.55
CA ASN A 40 -8.79 15.75 12.25
C ASN A 40 -7.58 15.10 11.53
N ASP A 41 -7.87 14.32 10.49
CA ASP A 41 -6.88 13.58 9.72
C ASP A 41 -5.71 14.45 9.23
N GLY A 42 -5.99 15.64 8.67
CA GLY A 42 -4.94 16.55 8.20
C GLY A 42 -4.08 17.14 9.33
N GLN A 43 -4.60 17.31 10.54
CA GLN A 43 -3.84 17.79 11.69
C GLN A 43 -2.86 16.75 12.19
N LEU A 44 -3.31 15.49 12.32
CA LEU A 44 -2.46 14.40 12.76
C LEU A 44 -1.40 14.08 11.70
N ALA A 45 -1.78 13.97 10.43
CA ALA A 45 -0.84 13.78 9.32
C ALA A 45 0.26 14.83 9.29
N LYS A 46 -0.11 16.13 9.46
CA LYS A 46 0.87 17.23 9.54
C LYS A 46 1.82 17.12 10.75
N ALA A 47 1.36 16.57 11.86
CA ALA A 47 2.22 16.35 13.04
C ALA A 47 3.20 15.19 12.77
N LEU A 48 2.73 14.08 12.23
CA LEU A 48 3.53 12.91 11.85
C LEU A 48 4.56 13.23 10.75
N HIS A 49 4.19 14.06 9.79
CA HIS A 49 5.09 14.50 8.70
C HIS A 49 6.40 15.15 9.18
N LYS A 50 6.42 15.73 10.37
CA LYS A 50 7.59 16.39 10.92
C LYS A 50 8.58 15.43 11.58
N LEU A 51 8.14 14.23 11.92
CA LEU A 51 8.95 13.25 12.62
C LEU A 51 9.98 12.61 11.67
N LYS A 52 11.17 12.35 12.24
CA LYS A 52 12.29 11.68 11.58
C LYS A 52 12.85 10.63 12.51
N LEU A 53 12.59 9.38 12.22
CA LEU A 53 12.92 8.26 13.10
C LEU A 53 14.42 7.96 13.16
N VAL A 54 14.87 7.50 14.32
CA VAL A 54 16.19 6.93 14.58
C VAL A 54 16.15 5.42 14.79
N GLU A 55 14.94 4.83 14.81
CA GLU A 55 14.69 3.41 15.00
C GLU A 55 13.55 2.95 14.10
N HIS A 56 13.46 1.65 13.83
CA HIS A 56 12.50 1.07 12.91
C HIS A 56 11.08 1.05 13.50
N LEU A 57 10.13 1.61 12.75
CA LEU A 57 8.70 1.47 13.01
C LEU A 57 8.22 0.16 12.37
N ASP A 58 8.19 -0.91 13.15
CA ASP A 58 7.80 -2.22 12.64
C ASP A 58 6.33 -2.30 12.21
N GLN A 59 6.00 -3.34 11.43
CA GLN A 59 4.68 -3.55 10.86
C GLN A 59 3.58 -3.69 11.93
N HIS A 60 3.87 -4.34 13.05
CA HIS A 60 2.89 -4.52 14.13
C HIS A 60 2.52 -3.19 14.81
N VAL A 61 3.52 -2.36 15.10
CA VAL A 61 3.28 -1.02 15.67
C VAL A 61 2.54 -0.13 14.69
N LEU A 62 2.91 -0.15 13.40
CA LEU A 62 2.19 0.57 12.34
C LEU A 62 0.70 0.23 12.34
N GLU A 63 0.35 -1.04 12.35
CA GLU A 63 -1.05 -1.51 12.34
C GLU A 63 -1.81 -1.10 13.58
N GLU A 64 -1.18 -1.21 14.74
CA GLU A 64 -1.78 -0.77 16.00
C GLU A 64 -2.08 0.73 15.99
N LEU A 65 -1.20 1.55 15.41
CA LEU A 65 -1.41 2.99 15.26
C LEU A 65 -2.51 3.31 14.24
N GLU A 66 -2.54 2.62 13.10
CA GLU A 66 -3.61 2.75 12.10
C GLU A 66 -4.97 2.37 12.68
N SER A 67 -5.03 1.35 13.55
CA SER A 67 -6.29 0.95 14.19
C SER A 67 -6.87 2.00 15.15
N ARG A 68 -6.03 2.88 15.68
CA ARG A 68 -6.42 3.93 16.65
C ARG A 68 -6.93 5.19 16.00
N PHE A 69 -6.58 5.42 14.74
CA PHE A 69 -6.95 6.62 14.01
C PHE A 69 -7.28 6.29 12.55
N ASP A 70 -8.56 6.35 12.21
CA ASP A 70 -9.05 6.11 10.85
C ASP A 70 -8.96 7.41 10.03
N GLY A 71 -7.89 7.53 9.21
CA GLY A 71 -7.68 8.68 8.35
C GLY A 71 -6.66 8.41 7.24
N PRO A 72 -7.03 8.58 5.97
CA PRO A 72 -6.16 8.21 4.84
C PRO A 72 -4.83 8.97 4.82
N LYS A 73 -4.81 10.25 5.21
CA LYS A 73 -3.57 11.05 5.27
C LYS A 73 -2.69 10.62 6.43
N THR A 74 -3.29 10.28 7.56
CA THR A 74 -2.57 9.76 8.73
C THR A 74 -1.94 8.42 8.40
N SER A 75 -2.67 7.51 7.76
CA SER A 75 -2.17 6.21 7.31
C SER A 75 -1.02 6.36 6.32
N GLU A 76 -1.11 7.31 5.37
CA GLU A 76 -0.04 7.61 4.42
C GLU A 76 1.25 8.09 5.14
N GLU A 77 1.14 8.93 6.15
CA GLU A 77 2.31 9.41 6.93
C GLU A 77 2.90 8.34 7.84
N LEU A 78 2.07 7.49 8.46
CA LEU A 78 2.54 6.34 9.22
C LEU A 78 3.28 5.35 8.33
N GLN A 79 2.74 5.06 7.14
CA GLN A 79 3.39 4.20 6.16
C GLN A 79 4.72 4.82 5.66
N ARG A 80 4.78 6.15 5.46
CA ARG A 80 6.03 6.84 5.13
C ARG A 80 7.09 6.66 6.20
N LEU A 81 6.72 6.82 7.49
CA LEU A 81 7.63 6.63 8.62
C LEU A 81 8.14 5.19 8.70
N HIS A 82 7.27 4.21 8.49
CA HIS A 82 7.65 2.79 8.41
C HIS A 82 8.67 2.57 7.28
N ASP A 83 8.37 3.03 6.05
CA ASP A 83 9.24 2.85 4.89
C ASP A 83 10.61 3.52 5.03
N GLU A 84 10.63 4.76 5.56
CA GLU A 84 11.88 5.51 5.75
C GLU A 84 12.76 4.92 6.87
N SER A 85 12.16 4.15 7.79
CA SER A 85 12.85 3.53 8.92
C SER A 85 13.23 2.06 8.71
N ASP A 86 12.91 1.45 7.59
CA ASP A 86 13.09 0.02 7.30
C ASP A 86 14.52 -0.50 7.53
N THR A 87 15.53 0.34 7.33
CA THR A 87 16.96 -0.02 7.53
C THR A 87 17.52 0.36 8.91
N LEU A 88 16.70 0.95 9.77
CA LEU A 88 17.10 1.36 11.11
C LEU A 88 17.03 0.17 12.08
N LYS A 89 17.59 0.37 13.28
CA LYS A 89 17.54 -0.65 14.34
C LYS A 89 16.12 -0.76 14.89
N GLU A 90 15.74 -1.96 15.31
CA GLU A 90 14.50 -2.21 16.00
C GLU A 90 14.33 -1.30 17.23
N ALA A 91 13.10 -0.82 17.42
CA ALA A 91 12.75 -0.03 18.59
C ALA A 91 12.78 -0.90 19.86
N THR A 92 13.35 -0.35 20.93
CA THR A 92 13.48 -1.07 22.21
C THR A 92 12.50 -0.60 23.27
N ASP A 93 11.94 0.60 23.12
CA ASP A 93 10.98 1.21 24.05
C ASP A 93 9.63 1.37 23.34
N LEU A 94 8.80 0.32 23.43
CA LEU A 94 7.48 0.30 22.82
C LEU A 94 6.39 0.34 23.89
N PRO A 95 5.25 1.01 23.62
CA PRO A 95 4.09 0.89 24.49
C PRO A 95 3.61 -0.56 24.53
N ASN A 96 3.10 -0.97 25.68
CA ASN A 96 2.42 -2.25 25.75
C ASN A 96 1.08 -2.17 25.01
N PHE A 97 0.98 -2.86 23.90
CA PHE A 97 -0.28 -3.05 23.17
C PHE A 97 -0.95 -4.33 23.68
N PRO A 98 -2.02 -4.22 24.51
CA PRO A 98 -2.66 -5.40 25.05
C PRO A 98 -3.28 -6.24 23.94
N ALA A 99 -2.89 -7.50 23.84
CA ALA A 99 -3.50 -8.42 22.90
C ALA A 99 -5.01 -8.58 23.22
N PRO A 100 -5.90 -8.52 22.22
CA PRO A 100 -7.35 -8.63 22.42
C PRO A 100 -7.79 -10.01 22.93
N ALA A 101 -6.95 -11.03 22.79
CA ALA A 101 -7.18 -12.39 23.26
C ALA A 101 -5.85 -13.14 23.44
N PRO A 102 -5.81 -14.24 24.21
CA PRO A 102 -4.66 -15.13 24.25
C PRO A 102 -4.32 -15.66 22.85
N ALA A 103 -3.03 -15.96 22.62
CA ALA A 103 -2.60 -16.63 21.40
C ALA A 103 -3.37 -17.97 21.22
N PRO A 104 -3.88 -18.28 20.02
CA PRO A 104 -4.55 -19.53 19.77
C PRO A 104 -3.59 -20.71 19.97
N ASP A 105 -4.08 -21.84 20.44
CA ASP A 105 -3.29 -23.05 20.55
C ASP A 105 -2.95 -23.65 19.17
N TYR A 106 -2.17 -24.73 19.14
CA TYR A 106 -1.75 -25.36 17.89
C TYR A 106 -2.93 -25.88 17.06
N ALA A 107 -3.94 -26.50 17.70
CA ALA A 107 -5.10 -27.05 17.01
C ALA A 107 -5.95 -25.93 16.39
N ASP A 108 -6.16 -24.85 17.14
CA ASP A 108 -6.88 -23.66 16.68
C ASP A 108 -6.17 -22.99 15.52
N ARG A 109 -4.84 -22.79 15.60
CA ARG A 109 -4.05 -22.22 14.50
C ARG A 109 -4.19 -23.02 13.22
N ARG A 110 -4.10 -24.35 13.34
CA ARG A 110 -4.27 -25.25 12.20
C ARG A 110 -5.67 -25.17 11.61
N HIS A 111 -6.70 -25.13 12.46
CA HIS A 111 -8.09 -25.00 12.01
C HIS A 111 -8.31 -23.66 11.26
N ILE A 112 -7.86 -22.55 11.82
CA ILE A 112 -7.95 -21.22 11.21
C ILE A 112 -7.30 -21.21 9.81
N LEU A 113 -6.08 -21.75 9.68
CA LEU A 113 -5.37 -21.79 8.40
C LEU A 113 -6.07 -22.68 7.38
N ILE A 114 -6.61 -23.84 7.79
CA ILE A 114 -7.37 -24.72 6.90
C ILE A 114 -8.62 -24.00 6.37
N GLU A 115 -9.39 -23.35 7.24
CA GLU A 115 -10.59 -22.62 6.81
C GLU A 115 -10.25 -21.39 5.97
N ALA A 116 -9.18 -20.64 6.31
CA ALA A 116 -8.71 -19.53 5.50
C ALA A 116 -8.25 -19.98 4.09
N GLY A 117 -7.51 -21.09 4.00
CA GLY A 117 -7.11 -21.70 2.73
C GLY A 117 -8.29 -22.16 1.88
N LYS A 118 -9.29 -22.82 2.48
CA LYS A 118 -10.53 -23.20 1.79
C LYS A 118 -11.27 -21.95 1.26
N ASN A 119 -11.37 -20.91 2.09
CA ASN A 119 -12.00 -19.66 1.69
C ASN A 119 -11.26 -18.99 0.54
N ALA A 120 -9.91 -19.00 0.55
CA ALA A 120 -9.08 -18.45 -0.51
C ALA A 120 -9.24 -19.21 -1.84
N ILE A 121 -9.19 -20.55 -1.80
CA ILE A 121 -9.37 -21.40 -2.99
C ILE A 121 -10.79 -21.23 -3.58
N ASN A 122 -11.79 -21.17 -2.73
CA ASN A 122 -13.19 -21.00 -3.15
C ASN A 122 -13.53 -19.56 -3.55
N TYR A 123 -12.66 -18.60 -3.26
CA TYR A 123 -12.92 -17.18 -3.46
C TYR A 123 -13.28 -16.87 -4.93
N ALA A 124 -12.47 -17.33 -5.88
CA ALA A 124 -12.71 -17.11 -7.30
C ALA A 124 -14.03 -17.73 -7.81
N THR A 125 -14.50 -18.82 -7.16
CA THR A 125 -15.75 -19.51 -7.55
C THR A 125 -17.00 -18.84 -6.96
N THR A 126 -16.84 -18.09 -5.87
CA THR A 126 -17.94 -17.42 -5.16
C THR A 126 -18.06 -15.94 -5.47
N MET A 127 -17.07 -15.41 -6.18
CA MET A 127 -17.07 -14.00 -6.58
C MET A 127 -18.13 -13.74 -7.66
N PRO A 128 -18.97 -12.71 -7.49
CA PRO A 128 -19.99 -12.38 -8.50
C PRO A 128 -19.35 -11.72 -9.70
N ASP A 129 -20.06 -11.70 -10.82
CA ASP A 129 -19.74 -10.80 -11.92
C ASP A 129 -19.98 -9.36 -11.48
N PHE A 130 -18.97 -8.50 -11.60
CA PHE A 130 -19.05 -7.11 -11.15
C PHE A 130 -18.26 -6.15 -12.05
N ILE A 131 -18.48 -4.87 -11.83
CA ILE A 131 -17.67 -3.77 -12.35
C ILE A 131 -17.24 -2.93 -11.17
N CYS A 132 -15.99 -2.43 -11.20
CA CYS A 132 -15.52 -1.41 -10.28
C CYS A 132 -14.63 -0.38 -10.98
N ALA A 133 -14.34 0.70 -10.29
CA ALA A 133 -13.35 1.68 -10.69
C ALA A 133 -12.07 1.45 -9.88
N GLN A 134 -10.92 1.45 -10.57
CA GLN A 134 -9.61 1.53 -9.97
C GLN A 134 -9.05 2.94 -10.19
N THR A 135 -8.63 3.59 -9.12
CA THR A 135 -7.80 4.78 -9.20
C THR A 135 -6.37 4.38 -8.85
N VAL A 136 -5.46 4.46 -9.80
CA VAL A 136 -4.05 4.09 -9.64
C VAL A 136 -3.18 5.33 -9.64
N ARG A 137 -2.56 5.66 -8.51
CA ARG A 137 -1.52 6.69 -8.42
C ARG A 137 -0.18 6.02 -8.57
N ARG A 138 0.55 6.32 -9.66
CA ARG A 138 1.86 5.76 -9.93
C ARG A 138 2.95 6.74 -9.55
N TYR A 139 3.91 6.25 -8.79
CA TYR A 139 5.05 7.03 -8.31
C TYR A 139 6.36 6.39 -8.76
N GLU A 140 7.36 7.24 -8.94
CA GLU A 140 8.74 6.84 -9.23
C GLU A 140 9.71 7.53 -8.27
N SER A 141 10.79 6.84 -7.93
CA SER A 141 11.93 7.41 -7.22
C SER A 141 13.21 6.94 -7.90
N TRP A 142 14.02 7.89 -8.33
CA TRP A 142 15.24 7.64 -9.10
C TRP A 142 16.50 7.85 -8.26
N ASN A 143 17.51 6.99 -8.50
CA ASN A 143 18.86 7.13 -7.92
C ASN A 143 18.89 7.22 -6.39
N GLY A 144 18.04 6.45 -5.72
CA GLY A 144 18.03 6.35 -4.25
C GLY A 144 17.48 7.58 -3.54
N LYS A 145 16.75 8.47 -4.23
CA LYS A 145 16.01 9.54 -3.55
C LYS A 145 15.05 8.96 -2.51
N PRO A 146 14.93 9.54 -1.32
CA PRO A 146 13.98 9.09 -0.32
C PRO A 146 12.52 9.46 -0.64
N SER A 147 12.30 10.43 -1.56
CA SER A 147 10.97 10.92 -1.92
C SER A 147 10.40 10.21 -3.14
N TRP A 148 9.08 10.09 -3.16
CA TRP A 148 8.31 9.60 -4.29
C TRP A 148 7.81 10.75 -5.15
N ASP A 149 8.11 10.74 -6.44
CA ASP A 149 7.59 11.69 -7.41
C ASP A 149 6.36 11.07 -8.10
N LEU A 150 5.21 11.75 -8.04
CA LEU A 150 4.00 11.28 -8.73
C LEU A 150 4.23 11.34 -10.25
N LYS A 151 4.21 10.19 -10.90
CA LYS A 151 4.30 10.08 -12.36
C LYS A 151 2.99 10.45 -13.03
N ASP A 152 1.93 9.75 -12.66
CA ASP A 152 0.58 9.97 -13.18
C ASP A 152 -0.50 9.34 -12.26
N THR A 153 -1.74 9.69 -12.58
CA THR A 153 -2.93 9.09 -11.99
C THR A 153 -3.80 8.50 -13.08
N LEU A 154 -4.09 7.21 -12.96
CA LEU A 154 -4.92 6.47 -13.91
C LEU A 154 -6.30 6.23 -13.30
N VAL A 155 -7.36 6.31 -14.10
CA VAL A 155 -8.67 5.78 -13.75
C VAL A 155 -9.02 4.67 -14.73
N ILE A 156 -9.25 3.50 -14.20
CA ILE A 156 -9.46 2.26 -14.94
C ILE A 156 -10.85 1.72 -14.58
N LYS A 157 -11.62 1.35 -15.57
CA LYS A 157 -12.80 0.52 -15.40
C LYS A 157 -12.35 -0.94 -15.40
N LEU A 158 -12.52 -1.61 -14.28
CA LEU A 158 -12.30 -3.04 -14.21
C LEU A 158 -13.66 -3.76 -14.26
N SER A 159 -13.77 -4.74 -15.12
CA SER A 159 -14.89 -5.68 -15.15
C SER A 159 -14.39 -7.08 -14.89
N TYR A 160 -15.08 -7.79 -14.01
CA TYR A 160 -14.92 -9.20 -13.74
C TYR A 160 -16.16 -9.93 -14.24
N PHE A 161 -15.98 -10.73 -15.27
CA PHE A 161 -17.06 -11.46 -15.91
C PHE A 161 -16.57 -12.85 -16.35
N ASP A 162 -17.32 -13.87 -16.03
CA ASP A 162 -16.96 -15.27 -16.31
C ASP A 162 -15.54 -15.63 -15.86
N ARG A 163 -15.14 -15.13 -14.67
CA ARG A 163 -13.82 -15.32 -14.06
C ARG A 163 -12.66 -14.67 -14.81
N VAL A 164 -12.94 -13.75 -15.72
CA VAL A 164 -11.95 -12.99 -16.48
C VAL A 164 -11.97 -11.53 -16.05
N GLU A 165 -10.80 -11.03 -15.72
CA GLU A 165 -10.58 -9.61 -15.46
C GLU A 165 -10.33 -8.87 -16.77
N ASN A 166 -11.02 -7.76 -16.99
CA ASN A 166 -10.79 -6.87 -18.12
C ASN A 166 -10.57 -5.44 -17.65
N TYR A 167 -9.45 -4.87 -18.06
CA TYR A 167 -8.98 -3.54 -17.66
C TYR A 167 -9.14 -2.55 -18.80
N GLN A 168 -10.05 -1.60 -18.67
CA GLN A 168 -10.26 -0.53 -19.62
C GLN A 168 -9.74 0.79 -19.04
N LEU A 169 -8.65 1.32 -19.59
CA LEU A 169 -8.11 2.62 -19.20
C LEU A 169 -9.04 3.74 -19.69
N ASN A 170 -9.54 4.55 -18.78
CA ASN A 170 -10.47 5.63 -19.08
C ASN A 170 -9.80 6.98 -19.12
N THR A 171 -9.01 7.31 -18.10
CA THR A 171 -8.31 8.59 -18.03
C THR A 171 -6.87 8.44 -17.55
N VAL A 172 -6.01 9.36 -18.00
CA VAL A 172 -4.66 9.60 -17.48
C VAL A 172 -4.62 11.06 -17.02
N ASN A 173 -4.28 11.30 -15.76
CA ASN A 173 -4.26 12.64 -15.15
C ASN A 173 -5.58 13.42 -15.34
N GLY A 174 -6.71 12.73 -15.22
CA GLY A 174 -8.05 13.30 -15.38
C GLY A 174 -8.48 13.54 -16.85
N HIS A 175 -7.63 13.27 -17.83
CA HIS A 175 -7.95 13.43 -19.25
C HIS A 175 -8.30 12.10 -19.91
N PRO A 176 -9.40 12.01 -20.68
CA PRO A 176 -9.72 10.81 -21.45
C PRO A 176 -8.57 10.41 -22.38
N THR A 177 -8.32 9.12 -22.51
CA THR A 177 -7.21 8.60 -23.30
C THR A 177 -7.69 7.51 -24.27
N ARG A 178 -6.94 7.33 -25.36
CA ARG A 178 -7.08 6.20 -26.29
C ARG A 178 -6.01 5.13 -26.07
N LEU A 179 -5.09 5.36 -25.14
CA LEU A 179 -4.11 4.36 -24.75
C LEU A 179 -4.83 3.15 -24.14
N THR A 180 -4.33 1.96 -24.43
CA THR A 180 -4.78 0.75 -23.75
C THR A 180 -3.94 0.54 -22.50
N TYR A 181 -4.46 -0.23 -21.54
CA TYR A 181 -3.75 -0.56 -20.30
C TYR A 181 -2.40 -1.24 -20.59
N GLU A 182 -2.36 -2.13 -21.58
CA GLU A 182 -1.17 -2.88 -22.01
C GLU A 182 -0.07 -1.98 -22.63
N ASN A 183 -0.46 -0.84 -23.19
CA ASN A 183 0.46 0.11 -23.83
C ASN A 183 0.99 1.18 -22.86
N LEU A 184 0.66 1.08 -21.57
CA LEU A 184 1.21 1.97 -20.56
C LEU A 184 2.69 1.68 -20.32
N SER A 185 3.50 2.73 -20.25
CA SER A 185 4.89 2.63 -19.80
C SER A 185 4.97 2.55 -18.27
N GLY A 186 5.99 1.86 -17.75
CA GLY A 186 6.27 1.73 -16.34
C GLY A 186 5.70 0.45 -15.71
N ALA A 187 5.69 0.38 -14.39
CA ALA A 187 5.17 -0.76 -13.66
C ALA A 187 3.64 -0.83 -13.79
N ILE A 188 3.16 -1.99 -14.16
CA ILE A 188 1.73 -2.33 -14.26
C ILE A 188 1.49 -3.53 -13.35
N THR A 189 0.35 -3.55 -12.67
CA THR A 189 -0.03 -4.63 -11.77
C THR A 189 -1.39 -5.17 -12.17
N GLU A 190 -1.52 -6.49 -12.11
CA GLU A 190 -2.73 -7.25 -12.43
C GLU A 190 -2.85 -8.44 -11.46
N GLY A 191 -4.06 -8.97 -11.31
CA GLY A 191 -4.27 -10.20 -10.54
C GLY A 191 -4.53 -9.99 -9.04
N GLU A 192 -4.87 -8.76 -8.62
CA GLU A 192 -5.14 -8.43 -7.22
C GLU A 192 -6.35 -9.17 -6.65
N PHE A 193 -7.27 -9.65 -7.49
CA PHE A 193 -8.50 -10.28 -7.02
C PHE A 193 -8.30 -11.72 -6.56
N VAL A 194 -7.55 -12.51 -7.28
CA VAL A 194 -7.50 -13.97 -7.05
C VAL A 194 -6.08 -14.46 -6.81
N SER A 195 -5.14 -14.06 -7.66
CA SER A 195 -3.80 -14.65 -7.70
C SER A 195 -3.04 -14.51 -6.38
N MET A 196 -3.12 -13.35 -5.74
CA MET A 196 -2.42 -13.10 -4.47
C MET A 196 -2.94 -13.98 -3.34
N LEU A 197 -4.26 -14.20 -3.25
CA LEU A 197 -4.85 -15.06 -2.22
C LEU A 197 -4.44 -16.51 -2.42
N ILE A 198 -4.47 -17.00 -3.66
CA ILE A 198 -4.10 -18.38 -3.97
C ILE A 198 -2.60 -18.59 -3.74
N ASN A 199 -1.76 -17.69 -4.22
CA ASN A 199 -0.31 -17.80 -4.09
C ASN A 199 0.17 -17.86 -2.63
N ALA A 200 -0.47 -17.11 -1.73
CA ALA A 200 -0.16 -17.17 -0.30
C ALA A 200 -0.52 -18.52 0.36
N PHE A 201 -1.47 -19.29 -0.22
CA PHE A 201 -1.91 -20.59 0.26
C PHE A 201 -1.52 -21.76 -0.65
N ASP A 202 -0.51 -21.56 -1.48
CA ASP A 202 0.04 -22.63 -2.29
C ASP A 202 0.51 -23.81 -1.42
N SER A 203 0.45 -25.01 -1.97
CA SER A 203 0.62 -26.29 -1.28
C SER A 203 1.91 -26.45 -0.47
N HIS A 204 2.90 -25.57 -0.67
CA HIS A 204 4.20 -25.62 -0.03
C HIS A 204 4.49 -24.41 0.87
N ALA A 205 3.50 -23.58 1.16
CA ALA A 205 3.66 -22.46 2.09
C ALA A 205 3.81 -22.96 3.53
N GLU A 206 4.81 -22.45 4.21
CA GLU A 206 5.01 -22.64 5.64
C GLU A 206 4.38 -21.46 6.38
N PHE A 207 3.61 -21.72 7.47
CA PHE A 207 2.91 -20.69 8.23
C PHE A 207 3.27 -20.74 9.71
N TRP A 208 3.42 -19.55 10.30
CA TRP A 208 3.62 -19.35 11.75
C TRP A 208 2.66 -18.29 12.25
N TRP A 209 1.93 -18.54 13.32
CA TRP A 209 1.15 -17.52 13.99
C TRP A 209 2.10 -16.46 14.57
N ASP A 210 1.80 -15.19 14.32
CA ASP A 210 2.64 -14.08 14.73
C ASP A 210 1.99 -13.29 15.87
N HIS A 211 0.90 -12.60 15.60
CA HIS A 211 0.22 -11.79 16.61
C HIS A 211 -1.27 -11.59 16.31
N TRP A 212 -1.93 -10.86 17.20
CA TRP A 212 -3.25 -10.30 16.98
C TRP A 212 -3.14 -8.87 16.48
N THR A 213 -4.06 -8.46 15.61
CA THR A 213 -4.23 -7.05 15.23
C THR A 213 -5.70 -6.67 15.15
N LEU A 214 -5.96 -5.35 15.15
CA LEU A 214 -7.25 -4.78 14.79
C LEU A 214 -7.13 -4.14 13.40
N LEU A 215 -7.64 -4.80 12.38
CA LEU A 215 -7.66 -4.25 11.03
C LEU A 215 -9.03 -3.63 10.75
N ARG A 216 -9.10 -2.31 10.59
CA ARG A 216 -10.36 -1.57 10.41
C ARG A 216 -11.42 -1.94 11.46
N ASN A 217 -11.03 -1.91 12.73
CA ASN A 217 -11.85 -2.27 13.90
C ASN A 217 -12.34 -3.74 13.93
N ARG A 218 -11.76 -4.63 13.13
CA ARG A 218 -12.06 -6.06 13.15
C ARG A 218 -10.86 -6.85 13.67
N PRO A 219 -11.02 -7.70 14.70
CA PRO A 219 -9.96 -8.56 15.18
C PRO A 219 -9.50 -9.54 14.10
N ALA A 220 -8.22 -9.60 13.85
CA ALA A 220 -7.61 -10.53 12.91
C ALA A 220 -6.44 -11.28 13.52
N HIS A 221 -6.28 -12.55 13.14
CA HIS A 221 -5.05 -13.30 13.34
C HIS A 221 -4.05 -12.92 12.26
N VAL A 222 -2.82 -12.65 12.63
CA VAL A 222 -1.72 -12.45 11.70
C VAL A 222 -0.86 -13.70 11.69
N PHE A 223 -0.68 -14.25 10.49
CA PHE A 223 0.24 -15.37 10.27
C PHE A 223 1.33 -14.91 9.31
N ARG A 224 2.57 -15.12 9.71
CA ARG A 224 3.71 -15.03 8.79
C ARG A 224 3.71 -16.24 7.89
N PHE A 225 4.04 -16.07 6.62
CA PHE A 225 4.20 -17.15 5.67
C PHE A 225 5.50 -17.05 4.89
N GLN A 226 5.94 -18.19 4.36
CA GLN A 226 7.07 -18.27 3.44
C GLN A 226 6.81 -19.34 2.38
N VAL A 227 7.14 -19.03 1.12
CA VAL A 227 7.14 -19.96 -0.01
C VAL A 227 8.51 -19.91 -0.68
N LYS A 228 9.19 -21.04 -0.72
CA LYS A 228 10.52 -21.13 -1.37
C LYS A 228 10.39 -20.94 -2.87
N GLN A 229 11.38 -20.32 -3.52
CA GLN A 229 11.37 -20.05 -4.98
C GLN A 229 10.99 -21.27 -5.83
N LYS A 230 11.52 -22.45 -5.52
CA LYS A 230 11.24 -23.70 -6.26
C LYS A 230 9.77 -24.15 -6.21
N ASP A 231 9.02 -23.70 -5.22
CA ASP A 231 7.64 -24.09 -4.93
C ASP A 231 6.68 -22.89 -5.20
N SER A 232 7.22 -21.75 -5.62
CA SER A 232 6.48 -20.49 -5.78
C SER A 232 5.91 -20.34 -7.19
N HIS A 233 4.72 -19.73 -7.25
CA HIS A 233 4.10 -19.24 -8.50
C HIS A 233 4.13 -17.71 -8.59
N TYR A 234 4.86 -17.05 -7.68
CA TYR A 234 4.98 -15.59 -7.67
C TYR A 234 5.85 -15.13 -8.85
N ARG A 235 5.18 -14.87 -9.95
CA ARG A 235 5.81 -14.38 -11.18
C ARG A 235 5.84 -12.87 -11.19
N MET A 236 6.99 -12.31 -11.52
CA MET A 236 7.19 -10.88 -11.71
C MET A 236 7.61 -10.61 -13.14
N GLU A 237 7.16 -9.50 -13.69
CA GLU A 237 7.56 -9.02 -15.00
C GLU A 237 8.10 -7.60 -14.88
N PHE A 238 9.19 -7.33 -15.58
CA PHE A 238 9.82 -6.03 -15.65
C PHE A 238 10.15 -5.65 -17.08
N GLY A 239 9.72 -4.46 -17.50
CA GLY A 239 10.02 -3.90 -18.79
C GLY A 239 10.17 -2.38 -18.71
N MET A 240 11.13 -1.84 -19.43
CA MET A 240 11.26 -0.42 -19.66
C MET A 240 11.01 -0.13 -21.15
N GLU A 241 10.63 1.10 -21.45
CA GLU A 241 10.43 1.53 -22.85
C GLU A 241 11.69 1.27 -23.67
N GLY A 242 11.52 0.56 -24.80
CA GLY A 242 12.62 0.17 -25.69
C GLY A 242 13.42 -1.06 -25.25
N LEU A 243 13.10 -1.71 -24.15
CA LEU A 243 13.75 -2.94 -23.69
C LEU A 243 12.79 -4.14 -23.74
N THR A 244 13.36 -5.32 -24.00
CA THR A 244 12.61 -6.58 -23.94
C THR A 244 12.12 -6.82 -22.52
N ARG A 245 10.82 -7.11 -22.37
CA ARG A 245 10.23 -7.48 -21.08
C ARG A 245 10.86 -8.79 -20.58
N GLN A 246 11.29 -8.79 -19.35
CA GLN A 246 11.87 -9.94 -18.66
C GLN A 246 10.89 -10.43 -17.60
N SER A 247 10.88 -11.73 -17.32
CA SER A 247 10.07 -12.31 -16.24
C SER A 247 10.91 -13.24 -15.38
N ALA A 248 10.58 -13.29 -14.09
CA ALA A 248 11.21 -14.18 -13.13
C ALA A 248 10.15 -14.73 -12.16
N VAL A 249 10.43 -15.91 -11.60
CA VAL A 249 9.70 -16.47 -10.46
C VAL A 249 10.56 -16.22 -9.22
N ALA A 250 9.97 -15.59 -8.20
CA ALA A 250 10.63 -15.34 -6.93
C ALA A 250 10.07 -16.26 -5.85
N GLY A 251 10.86 -16.56 -4.83
CA GLY A 251 10.32 -16.94 -3.52
C GLY A 251 9.53 -15.78 -2.94
N GLN A 252 8.72 -16.04 -1.95
CA GLN A 252 7.97 -14.98 -1.27
C GLN A 252 7.84 -15.26 0.21
N HIS A 253 7.79 -14.21 0.99
CA HIS A 253 7.45 -14.23 2.41
C HIS A 253 6.55 -13.06 2.74
N GLY A 254 5.98 -13.06 3.92
CA GLY A 254 5.14 -11.95 4.36
C GLY A 254 4.09 -12.36 5.37
N PHE A 255 2.93 -11.71 5.32
CA PHE A 255 1.87 -11.89 6.31
C PHE A 255 0.50 -12.06 5.65
N VAL A 256 -0.32 -12.92 6.24
CA VAL A 256 -1.74 -13.05 5.93
C VAL A 256 -2.56 -12.73 7.18
N TYR A 257 -3.57 -11.90 6.99
CA TYR A 257 -4.46 -11.42 8.05
C TYR A 257 -5.79 -12.12 7.91
N VAL A 258 -6.12 -12.95 8.89
CA VAL A 258 -7.32 -13.77 8.88
C VAL A 258 -8.34 -13.19 9.85
N ASP A 259 -9.45 -12.69 9.32
CA ASP A 259 -10.57 -12.17 10.13
C ASP A 259 -11.10 -13.24 11.09
N ARG A 260 -11.21 -12.88 12.35
CA ARG A 260 -11.57 -13.81 13.43
C ARG A 260 -12.96 -14.41 13.31
N GLU A 261 -13.92 -13.65 12.79
CA GLU A 261 -15.31 -14.09 12.73
C GLU A 261 -15.58 -14.99 11.52
N THR A 262 -14.91 -14.71 10.40
CA THR A 262 -15.24 -15.32 9.12
C THR A 262 -14.17 -16.29 8.61
N ASN A 263 -13.00 -16.33 9.23
CA ASN A 263 -11.79 -17.01 8.73
C ASN A 263 -11.47 -16.66 7.27
N ARG A 264 -11.79 -15.42 6.84
CA ARG A 264 -11.45 -14.92 5.52
C ARG A 264 -10.21 -14.03 5.59
N ILE A 265 -9.43 -14.03 4.54
CA ILE A 265 -8.24 -13.19 4.45
C ILE A 265 -8.68 -11.77 4.14
N VAL A 266 -8.31 -10.83 5.00
CA VAL A 266 -8.68 -9.41 4.90
C VAL A 266 -7.49 -8.51 4.57
N ARG A 267 -6.25 -9.02 4.67
CA ARG A 267 -5.02 -8.38 4.15
C ARG A 267 -4.00 -9.45 3.79
N VAL A 268 -3.25 -9.20 2.73
CA VAL A 268 -2.02 -9.94 2.40
C VAL A 268 -0.89 -8.94 2.26
N ILE A 269 0.25 -9.20 2.88
CA ILE A 269 1.52 -8.54 2.62
C ILE A 269 2.44 -9.60 2.06
N ALA A 270 2.96 -9.40 0.85
CA ALA A 270 3.87 -10.32 0.21
C ALA A 270 5.13 -9.57 -0.26
N GLU A 271 6.28 -10.11 0.04
CA GLU A 271 7.57 -9.60 -0.37
C GLU A 271 8.32 -10.66 -1.16
N ALA A 272 8.98 -10.21 -2.23
CA ALA A 272 9.82 -11.11 -3.02
C ALA A 272 11.04 -11.53 -2.22
N ASP A 273 11.30 -12.84 -2.22
CA ASP A 273 12.46 -13.47 -1.63
C ASP A 273 13.23 -14.21 -2.72
N THR A 274 14.56 -14.22 -2.64
CA THR A 274 15.41 -14.97 -3.59
C THR A 274 15.08 -14.67 -5.05
N LEU A 275 15.48 -13.49 -5.52
CA LEU A 275 15.38 -13.09 -6.93
C LEU A 275 16.57 -13.62 -7.73
N PRO A 276 16.41 -13.99 -9.02
CA PRO A 276 17.54 -14.34 -9.88
C PRO A 276 18.53 -13.18 -10.01
N PRO A 277 19.86 -13.45 -9.95
CA PRO A 277 20.87 -12.38 -9.97
C PRO A 277 20.84 -11.50 -11.24
N ASP A 278 20.41 -12.05 -12.36
CA ASP A 278 20.36 -11.35 -13.67
C ASP A 278 19.03 -10.63 -13.87
N PHE A 279 18.08 -10.77 -12.95
CA PHE A 279 16.81 -10.08 -13.03
C PHE A 279 16.95 -8.64 -12.54
N PRO A 280 16.49 -7.63 -13.29
CA PRO A 280 16.73 -6.22 -12.94
C PRO A 280 16.11 -5.79 -11.62
N VAL A 281 15.02 -6.44 -11.20
CA VAL A 281 14.33 -6.14 -9.95
C VAL A 281 15.07 -6.77 -8.78
N GLN A 282 15.30 -5.99 -7.74
CA GLN A 282 16.00 -6.39 -6.52
C GLN A 282 15.07 -6.51 -5.32
N SER A 283 13.92 -5.84 -5.37
CA SER A 283 12.90 -5.91 -4.33
C SER A 283 11.52 -5.73 -4.93
N ALA A 284 10.53 -6.45 -4.40
CA ALA A 284 9.14 -6.22 -4.69
C ALA A 284 8.31 -6.49 -3.43
N ARG A 285 7.35 -5.62 -3.15
CA ARG A 285 6.42 -5.73 -2.02
C ARG A 285 5.02 -5.36 -2.49
N THR A 286 4.05 -6.16 -2.10
CA THR A 286 2.64 -5.90 -2.32
C THR A 286 1.91 -5.94 -0.97
N VAL A 287 1.11 -4.92 -0.71
CA VAL A 287 0.08 -4.92 0.33
C VAL A 287 -1.26 -4.91 -0.36
N LEU A 288 -2.14 -5.81 0.00
CA LEU A 288 -3.48 -5.90 -0.59
C LEU A 288 -4.53 -6.07 0.51
N ASP A 289 -5.42 -5.10 0.59
CA ASP A 289 -6.53 -5.05 1.53
C ASP A 289 -7.84 -5.48 0.88
N TYR A 290 -8.57 -6.35 1.58
CA TYR A 290 -9.92 -6.79 1.21
C TYR A 290 -10.93 -6.29 2.24
N GLY A 291 -12.16 -6.05 1.77
CA GLY A 291 -13.28 -5.68 2.64
C GLY A 291 -14.60 -6.24 2.16
N PHE A 292 -15.58 -6.22 3.07
CA PHE A 292 -16.93 -6.68 2.75
C PHE A 292 -17.72 -5.56 2.07
N ILE A 293 -17.96 -5.73 0.78
CA ILE A 293 -18.68 -4.78 -0.08
C ILE A 293 -20.07 -5.32 -0.37
N ASP A 294 -21.09 -4.48 -0.22
CA ASP A 294 -22.46 -4.82 -0.61
C ASP A 294 -22.64 -4.59 -2.12
N ILE A 295 -23.06 -5.65 -2.81
CA ILE A 295 -23.49 -5.58 -4.21
C ILE A 295 -24.90 -6.12 -4.29
N SER A 296 -25.87 -5.24 -4.50
CA SER A 296 -27.29 -5.58 -4.63
C SER A 296 -27.88 -6.34 -3.42
N GLY A 297 -27.49 -5.96 -2.21
CA GLY A 297 -27.98 -6.55 -0.95
C GLY A 297 -27.22 -7.80 -0.50
N GLN A 298 -26.18 -8.21 -1.21
CA GLN A 298 -25.31 -9.33 -0.82
C GLN A 298 -23.87 -8.85 -0.58
N LYS A 299 -23.28 -9.28 0.53
CA LYS A 299 -21.91 -8.91 0.92
C LYS A 299 -20.88 -9.88 0.31
N PHE A 300 -19.92 -9.31 -0.39
CA PHE A 300 -18.78 -10.02 -0.96
C PHE A 300 -17.47 -9.46 -0.38
N LEU A 301 -16.50 -10.31 -0.18
CA LEU A 301 -15.15 -9.87 0.16
C LEU A 301 -14.47 -9.43 -1.15
N LEU A 302 -14.04 -8.18 -1.27
CA LEU A 302 -13.46 -7.63 -2.50
C LEU A 302 -12.27 -6.72 -2.15
N PRO A 303 -11.30 -6.51 -3.04
CA PRO A 303 -10.21 -5.58 -2.84
C PRO A 303 -10.72 -4.17 -2.52
N LEU A 304 -10.06 -3.51 -1.59
CA LEU A 304 -10.30 -2.10 -1.23
C LEU A 304 -9.13 -1.23 -1.65
N HIS A 305 -7.93 -1.72 -1.40
CA HIS A 305 -6.71 -0.97 -1.56
C HIS A 305 -5.55 -1.91 -1.89
N ALA A 306 -4.60 -1.44 -2.72
CA ALA A 306 -3.33 -2.11 -2.91
C ALA A 306 -2.18 -1.09 -2.95
N ASP A 307 -1.02 -1.46 -2.42
CA ASP A 307 0.25 -0.74 -2.54
C ASP A 307 1.30 -1.70 -3.08
N ASN A 308 1.63 -1.54 -4.36
CA ASN A 308 2.57 -2.40 -5.07
C ASN A 308 3.87 -1.63 -5.31
N ARG A 309 4.97 -2.16 -4.82
CA ARG A 309 6.30 -1.57 -4.93
C ARG A 309 7.26 -2.50 -5.62
N MET A 310 8.12 -1.95 -6.45
CA MET A 310 9.18 -2.66 -7.13
C MET A 310 10.43 -1.79 -7.18
N GLY A 311 11.58 -2.37 -6.90
CA GLY A 311 12.86 -1.65 -6.88
C GLY A 311 13.90 -2.32 -7.77
N THR A 312 14.57 -1.51 -8.60
CA THR A 312 15.83 -1.83 -9.27
C THR A 312 16.97 -1.04 -8.62
N ILE A 313 18.19 -1.17 -9.11
CA ILE A 313 19.34 -0.35 -8.64
C ILE A 313 19.07 1.16 -8.77
N GLN A 314 18.41 1.57 -9.86
CA GLN A 314 18.26 2.99 -10.20
C GLN A 314 16.85 3.53 -10.03
N LEU A 315 15.84 2.68 -10.18
CA LEU A 315 14.44 3.06 -10.19
C LEU A 315 13.67 2.26 -9.14
N LYS A 316 12.95 2.97 -8.28
CA LYS A 316 11.88 2.40 -7.46
C LYS A 316 10.55 2.87 -8.01
N THR A 317 9.56 1.98 -8.11
CA THR A 317 8.18 2.29 -8.51
C THR A 317 7.23 1.94 -7.37
N ARG A 318 6.14 2.71 -7.26
CA ARG A 318 5.05 2.45 -6.31
C ARG A 318 3.73 2.73 -7.01
N ASN A 319 2.83 1.76 -7.01
CA ASN A 319 1.46 1.92 -7.49
C ASN A 319 0.52 1.82 -6.29
N VAL A 320 -0.14 2.92 -5.97
CA VAL A 320 -1.20 2.96 -4.95
C VAL A 320 -2.54 2.89 -5.64
N ILE A 321 -3.30 1.84 -5.36
CA ILE A 321 -4.55 1.49 -6.05
C ILE A 321 -5.70 1.54 -5.06
N ASP A 322 -6.72 2.32 -5.37
CA ASP A 322 -7.98 2.34 -4.64
C ASP A 322 -9.11 1.77 -5.51
N PHE A 323 -9.83 0.80 -4.96
CA PHE A 323 -10.97 0.17 -5.63
C PHE A 323 -12.27 0.76 -5.09
N SER A 324 -13.16 1.17 -5.99
CA SER A 324 -14.40 1.85 -5.62
C SER A 324 -15.53 1.57 -6.60
N ALA A 325 -16.73 2.07 -6.28
CA ALA A 325 -17.90 2.00 -7.16
C ALA A 325 -18.24 0.57 -7.64
N TYR A 326 -18.10 -0.40 -6.75
CA TYR A 326 -18.50 -1.78 -7.02
C TYR A 326 -20.00 -1.90 -7.32
N ARG A 327 -20.32 -2.61 -8.40
CA ARG A 327 -21.69 -2.87 -8.81
C ARG A 327 -21.79 -4.16 -9.60
N LYS A 328 -22.96 -4.77 -9.63
CA LYS A 328 -23.23 -5.96 -10.42
C LYS A 328 -22.96 -5.69 -11.90
N PHE A 329 -22.30 -6.63 -12.58
CA PHE A 329 -22.14 -6.57 -14.03
C PHE A 329 -23.53 -6.72 -14.67
N ALA A 330 -23.94 -5.73 -15.46
CA ALA A 330 -25.14 -5.80 -16.31
C ALA A 330 -24.66 -5.55 -17.74
N GLY A 331 -25.05 -6.37 -18.67
CA GLY A 331 -24.50 -6.43 -20.05
C GLY A 331 -24.49 -5.12 -20.86
N GLU A 332 -25.12 -4.04 -20.35
CA GLU A 332 -25.01 -2.68 -20.88
C GLU A 332 -24.88 -1.71 -19.71
N SER A 333 -23.66 -1.30 -19.39
CA SER A 333 -23.42 -0.31 -18.35
C SER A 333 -22.42 0.73 -18.81
N THR A 334 -22.93 1.93 -19.14
CA THR A 334 -22.09 3.12 -19.32
C THR A 334 -21.77 3.70 -17.94
N ILE A 335 -20.49 3.73 -17.55
CA ILE A 335 -20.05 4.45 -16.36
C ILE A 335 -19.91 5.92 -16.73
N THR A 336 -20.79 6.76 -16.19
CA THR A 336 -20.57 8.21 -16.19
C THR A 336 -19.72 8.53 -14.98
N TYR A 337 -18.50 8.99 -15.20
CA TYR A 337 -17.64 9.48 -14.11
C TYR A 337 -18.07 10.91 -13.81
N GLU A 338 -18.51 11.16 -12.59
CA GLU A 338 -18.50 12.52 -12.08
C GLU A 338 -17.02 12.91 -11.93
N ALA A 339 -16.66 14.09 -12.47
CA ALA A 339 -15.33 14.62 -12.28
C ALA A 339 -15.03 14.70 -10.77
N LEU A 340 -13.83 14.31 -10.39
CA LEU A 340 -13.36 14.51 -9.01
C LEU A 340 -13.58 15.98 -8.65
N PRO A 341 -14.02 16.31 -7.44
CA PRO A 341 -14.15 17.70 -7.00
C PRO A 341 -12.83 18.42 -7.28
N ASP A 342 -12.90 19.56 -7.95
CA ASP A 342 -11.74 20.40 -8.24
C ASP A 342 -10.95 20.64 -6.95
N ASP A 343 -9.65 20.40 -6.99
CA ASP A 343 -8.72 20.70 -5.92
C ASP A 343 -8.85 22.18 -5.54
N PRO A 344 -9.26 22.55 -4.31
CA PRO A 344 -9.47 23.93 -3.90
C PRO A 344 -8.20 24.81 -3.97
N ALA A 345 -7.03 24.22 -4.24
CA ALA A 345 -5.79 24.96 -4.46
C ALA A 345 -5.70 25.66 -5.83
N LYS A 346 -6.52 25.27 -6.84
CA LYS A 346 -6.49 25.87 -8.20
C LYS A 346 -7.41 27.06 -8.43
N GLU A 347 -8.20 27.46 -7.44
CA GLU A 347 -9.15 28.58 -7.61
C GLU A 347 -8.52 29.98 -7.46
N LYS A 348 -7.21 30.08 -7.15
CA LYS A 348 -6.53 31.37 -6.93
C LYS A 348 -5.93 32.03 -8.18
N ASP A 349 -5.95 31.37 -9.35
CA ASP A 349 -5.28 31.88 -10.58
C ASP A 349 -6.23 32.17 -11.74
N LYS A 350 -7.51 32.44 -11.49
CA LYS A 350 -8.39 32.94 -12.56
C LYS A 350 -8.30 34.46 -12.63
N PRO A 351 -7.90 35.04 -13.80
CA PRO A 351 -7.92 36.49 -13.99
C PRO A 351 -9.37 37.02 -13.93
N PRO A 352 -9.57 38.26 -13.42
CA PRO A 352 -10.91 38.81 -13.26
C PRO A 352 -11.59 39.02 -14.63
N PRO A 353 -12.92 38.88 -14.72
CA PRO A 353 -13.65 39.03 -15.99
C PRO A 353 -13.54 40.45 -16.52
N VAL A 354 -13.16 40.58 -17.79
CA VAL A 354 -13.14 41.84 -18.51
C VAL A 354 -14.59 42.32 -18.73
N LYS A 355 -14.97 43.40 -18.09
CA LYS A 355 -16.25 44.09 -18.37
C LYS A 355 -16.23 44.67 -19.78
N LYS A 356 -17.15 44.27 -20.60
CA LYS A 356 -17.53 44.98 -21.83
C LYS A 356 -18.53 46.09 -21.51
#